data_a8ac16c24df14f8819a6260d09112ee1
#
_entry.id   a8ac16c24df14f8819a6260d09112ee1
#
_cell.length_a   1.000
_cell.length_b   1.000
_cell.length_c   1.000
_cell.angle_alpha   90.00
_cell.angle_beta   90.00
_cell.angle_gamma   90.00
#
_symmetry.space_group_name_H-M   'P 1'
#
loop_
_entity.id
_entity.type
_entity.pdbx_description
1 polymer ?
#
loop_
_entity_poly.entity_id
_entity_poly.type
_entity_poly.pdbx_seq_one_letter_code
_entity_poly.pdbx_strand_id
1 'polypeptide(L)'
;PFKAAWQAKVAEEKRLPATPRAELTGKARAPRKVAAAKWIPSRSVLLKDEFVTVDFETANRLSGASACQVALVKVAGGEVVDQLCTYLRPPEEYIRFEFSHIHGIYRGDIEDAPSWFDIADEIVRFVGGAPVYAHNATFDASVWRGLDRYYFTGTYPEQFYCTCRMARRLLPHLADHRLPTVAEYCAPGFALEHHRADSDALACAHIVAQLQRSRGLHALLPA
;
A
#
# COMPACT_ATOMS: atom_id res chain seq x y z
N PRO A 1 1.73 -4.90 -20.85
CA PRO A 1 0.37 -5.34 -20.51
C PRO A 1 -0.31 -4.34 -19.57
N PHE A 2 0.39 -3.87 -18.53
CA PHE A 2 -0.12 -2.96 -17.49
C PHE A 2 -0.58 -1.59 -18.03
N LYS A 3 0.27 -0.93 -18.83
CA LYS A 3 -0.03 0.38 -19.45
C LYS A 3 -1.31 0.34 -20.30
N ALA A 4 -1.53 -0.75 -21.03
CA ALA A 4 -2.72 -0.93 -21.86
C ALA A 4 -4.00 -1.13 -21.02
N ALA A 5 -3.92 -1.91 -19.94
CA ALA A 5 -5.06 -2.13 -19.03
C ALA A 5 -5.46 -0.84 -18.29
N TRP A 6 -4.47 -0.04 -17.87
CA TRP A 6 -4.70 1.26 -17.25
C TRP A 6 -5.35 2.24 -18.22
N GLN A 7 -4.84 2.37 -19.45
CA GLN A 7 -5.39 3.26 -20.46
C GLN A 7 -6.83 2.91 -20.82
N ALA A 8 -7.17 1.60 -20.84
CA ALA A 8 -8.54 1.14 -21.06
C ALA A 8 -9.47 1.56 -19.91
N LYS A 9 -9.03 1.39 -18.65
CA LYS A 9 -9.80 1.78 -17.45
C LYS A 9 -10.06 3.29 -17.40
N VAL A 10 -9.04 4.11 -17.64
CA VAL A 10 -9.18 5.59 -17.69
C VAL A 10 -10.11 6.05 -18.83
N ALA A 11 -10.08 5.37 -19.98
CA ALA A 11 -10.97 5.68 -21.11
C ALA A 11 -12.43 5.34 -20.79
N GLU A 12 -12.68 4.31 -20.00
CA GLU A 12 -14.01 3.90 -19.55
C GLU A 12 -14.58 4.86 -18.50
N GLU A 13 -13.78 5.29 -17.52
CA GLU A 13 -14.19 6.27 -16.50
C GLU A 13 -14.52 7.65 -17.07
N LYS A 14 -13.80 8.11 -18.09
CA LYS A 14 -14.10 9.37 -18.81
C LYS A 14 -15.44 9.35 -19.56
N ARG A 15 -16.06 8.19 -19.73
CA ARG A 15 -17.40 8.05 -20.37
C ARG A 15 -18.57 8.12 -19.39
N LEU A 16 -18.29 8.06 -18.09
CA LEU A 16 -19.34 8.19 -17.07
C LEU A 16 -19.65 9.69 -16.80
N PRO A 17 -20.92 10.08 -16.67
CA PRO A 17 -21.27 11.47 -16.33
C PRO A 17 -20.74 11.80 -14.94
N ALA A 18 -20.09 12.97 -14.85
CA ALA A 18 -19.56 13.46 -13.57
C ALA A 18 -20.70 13.58 -12.52
N THR A 19 -20.56 12.88 -11.42
CA THR A 19 -21.46 13.03 -10.26
C THR A 19 -21.26 14.43 -9.70
N PRO A 20 -22.32 15.22 -9.40
CA PRO A 20 -22.17 16.55 -8.83
C PRO A 20 -21.43 16.46 -7.51
N ARG A 21 -20.37 17.23 -7.38
CA ARG A 21 -19.57 17.39 -6.17
C ARG A 21 -20.46 17.93 -5.05
N ALA A 22 -20.80 17.11 -4.07
CA ALA A 22 -21.41 17.59 -2.84
C ALA A 22 -20.41 18.53 -2.14
N GLU A 23 -20.81 19.75 -1.84
CA GLU A 23 -19.98 20.71 -1.12
C GLU A 23 -19.64 20.15 0.26
N LEU A 24 -18.40 19.70 0.41
CA LEU A 24 -17.84 19.32 1.70
C LEU A 24 -17.46 20.58 2.47
N THR A 25 -18.46 21.26 3.03
CA THR A 25 -18.28 22.25 4.09
C THR A 25 -18.09 21.54 5.43
N GLY A 26 -17.06 20.72 5.53
CA GLY A 26 -16.60 20.13 6.78
C GLY A 26 -15.40 20.89 7.30
N LYS A 27 -15.52 21.54 8.48
CA LYS A 27 -14.40 22.15 9.20
C LYS A 27 -13.22 21.17 9.22
N ALA A 28 -12.05 21.59 8.69
CA ALA A 28 -10.82 20.83 8.75
C ALA A 28 -10.58 20.37 10.19
N ARG A 29 -10.69 19.07 10.43
CA ARG A 29 -10.43 18.47 11.73
C ARG A 29 -8.91 18.55 11.95
N ALA A 30 -8.48 19.28 12.98
CA ALA A 30 -7.07 19.36 13.35
C ALA A 30 -6.47 17.94 13.40
N PRO A 31 -5.22 17.74 12.94
CA PRO A 31 -4.60 16.41 12.93
C PRO A 31 -4.58 15.88 14.36
N ARG A 32 -5.37 14.84 14.63
CA ARG A 32 -5.30 14.10 15.88
C ARG A 32 -3.84 13.64 16.03
N LYS A 33 -3.17 13.99 17.16
CA LYS A 33 -1.90 13.37 17.54
C LYS A 33 -2.14 11.87 17.57
N VAL A 34 -1.77 11.18 16.50
CA VAL A 34 -1.85 9.72 16.42
C VAL A 34 -0.88 9.20 17.45
N ALA A 35 -1.39 8.65 18.55
CA ALA A 35 -0.61 7.86 19.48
C ALA A 35 0.18 6.86 18.65
N ALA A 36 1.49 6.69 18.95
CA ALA A 36 2.43 5.91 18.15
C ALA A 36 1.75 4.62 17.67
N ALA A 37 1.45 4.55 16.37
CA ALA A 37 0.64 3.49 15.81
C ALA A 37 1.27 2.15 16.21
N LYS A 38 0.52 1.28 16.86
CA LYS A 38 0.95 -0.08 17.16
C LYS A 38 1.07 -0.78 15.80
N TRP A 39 2.29 -0.89 15.29
CA TRP A 39 2.60 -1.52 14.00
C TRP A 39 2.30 -3.03 13.96
N ILE A 40 1.94 -3.62 15.09
CA ILE A 40 1.53 -5.02 15.21
C ILE A 40 0.05 -5.01 15.53
N PRO A 41 -0.79 -5.67 14.73
CA PRO A 41 -2.23 -5.73 14.98
C PRO A 41 -2.53 -6.53 16.25
N SER A 42 -3.68 -6.30 16.85
CA SER A 42 -4.25 -7.25 17.80
C SER A 42 -4.66 -8.53 17.07
N ARG A 43 -4.85 -9.59 17.82
CA ARG A 43 -5.36 -10.86 17.28
C ARG A 43 -6.69 -10.69 16.55
N SER A 44 -7.60 -9.91 17.09
CA SER A 44 -8.91 -9.66 16.48
C SER A 44 -8.82 -8.90 15.15
N VAL A 45 -7.85 -8.01 15.02
CA VAL A 45 -7.61 -7.30 13.76
C VAL A 45 -6.96 -8.21 12.72
N LEU A 46 -5.94 -9.00 13.10
CA LEU A 46 -5.32 -9.95 12.17
C LEU A 46 -6.35 -10.95 11.62
N LEU A 47 -7.33 -11.37 12.41
CA LEU A 47 -8.33 -12.36 12.03
C LEU A 47 -9.55 -11.76 11.28
N LYS A 48 -9.53 -10.49 10.92
CA LYS A 48 -10.56 -9.93 10.03
C LYS A 48 -10.50 -10.64 8.68
N ASP A 49 -11.68 -10.92 8.13
CA ASP A 49 -11.82 -11.61 6.85
C ASP A 49 -11.27 -10.78 5.68
N GLU A 50 -11.40 -9.46 5.75
CA GLU A 50 -10.91 -8.53 4.74
C GLU A 50 -9.74 -7.71 5.25
N PHE A 51 -8.72 -7.56 4.40
CA PHE A 51 -7.59 -6.66 4.60
C PHE A 51 -7.03 -6.16 3.26
N VAL A 52 -6.23 -5.11 3.32
CA VAL A 52 -5.51 -4.57 2.16
C VAL A 52 -4.01 -4.57 2.45
N THR A 53 -3.19 -4.86 1.45
CA THR A 53 -1.75 -4.62 1.50
C THR A 53 -1.36 -3.51 0.55
N VAL A 54 -0.27 -2.81 0.85
CA VAL A 54 0.23 -1.69 0.05
C VAL A 54 1.74 -1.75 -0.05
N ASP A 55 2.24 -1.30 -1.19
CA ASP A 55 3.65 -0.99 -1.41
C ASP A 55 3.78 0.25 -2.31
N PHE A 56 4.80 1.07 -2.04
CA PHE A 56 5.11 2.28 -2.79
C PHE A 56 6.53 2.25 -3.35
N GLU A 57 6.68 2.69 -4.62
CA GLU A 57 7.97 3.08 -5.15
C GLU A 57 8.09 4.60 -5.19
N THR A 58 9.29 5.12 -4.89
CA THR A 58 9.56 6.56 -4.87
C THR A 58 10.67 6.95 -5.83
N ALA A 59 10.53 8.08 -6.51
CA ALA A 59 11.55 8.59 -7.41
C ALA A 59 12.84 8.97 -6.65
N ASN A 60 12.71 9.48 -5.41
CA ASN A 60 13.83 9.92 -4.58
C ASN A 60 13.47 9.94 -3.08
N ARG A 61 14.43 10.39 -2.25
CA ARG A 61 14.29 10.45 -0.78
C ARG A 61 13.84 11.81 -0.24
N LEU A 62 13.58 12.79 -1.07
CA LEU A 62 13.34 14.17 -0.65
C LEU A 62 11.98 14.33 0.07
N SER A 63 10.98 13.60 -0.39
CA SER A 63 9.62 13.65 0.17
C SER A 63 8.86 12.37 -0.11
N GLY A 64 7.88 12.03 0.74
CA GLY A 64 6.88 11.01 0.41
C GLY A 64 6.07 11.36 -0.84
N ALA A 65 5.90 12.65 -1.15
CA ALA A 65 5.25 13.10 -2.39
C ALA A 65 6.04 12.75 -3.66
N SER A 66 7.26 12.20 -3.55
CA SER A 66 8.03 11.66 -4.68
C SER A 66 7.58 10.26 -5.12
N ALA A 67 6.48 9.73 -4.58
CA ALA A 67 5.97 8.41 -5.00
C ALA A 67 5.70 8.36 -6.50
N CYS A 68 6.25 7.34 -7.17
CA CYS A 68 6.14 7.14 -8.63
C CYS A 68 5.36 5.86 -8.99
N GLN A 69 5.06 5.02 -8.03
CA GLN A 69 4.14 3.88 -8.18
C GLN A 69 3.48 3.57 -6.83
N VAL A 70 2.25 3.08 -6.89
CA VAL A 70 1.54 2.50 -5.76
C VAL A 70 0.85 1.22 -6.20
N ALA A 71 0.88 0.21 -5.35
CA ALA A 71 0.08 -1.00 -5.50
C ALA A 71 -0.68 -1.29 -4.21
N LEU A 72 -1.94 -1.67 -4.36
CA LEU A 72 -2.78 -2.18 -3.30
C LEU A 72 -3.35 -3.54 -3.72
N VAL A 73 -3.38 -4.48 -2.79
CA VAL A 73 -3.99 -5.81 -2.98
C VAL A 73 -5.03 -6.00 -1.89
N LYS A 74 -6.27 -6.26 -2.29
CA LYS A 74 -7.36 -6.58 -1.38
C LYS A 74 -7.54 -8.09 -1.28
N VAL A 75 -7.62 -8.57 -0.06
CA VAL A 75 -7.86 -9.97 0.26
C VAL A 75 -9.14 -10.08 1.08
N ALA A 76 -9.99 -11.02 0.72
CA ALA A 76 -11.18 -11.41 1.48
C ALA A 76 -11.32 -12.93 1.45
N GLY A 77 -11.73 -13.55 2.56
CA GLY A 77 -11.83 -15.00 2.65
C GLY A 77 -10.51 -15.76 2.45
N GLY A 78 -9.37 -15.08 2.59
CA GLY A 78 -8.04 -15.65 2.34
C GLY A 78 -7.59 -15.65 0.87
N GLU A 79 -8.39 -15.11 -0.04
CA GLU A 79 -8.14 -15.01 -1.48
C GLU A 79 -7.99 -13.55 -1.91
N VAL A 80 -7.15 -13.31 -2.94
CA VAL A 80 -7.05 -11.99 -3.57
C VAL A 80 -8.32 -11.72 -4.37
N VAL A 81 -9.06 -10.68 -3.98
CA VAL A 81 -10.34 -10.32 -4.61
C VAL A 81 -10.24 -9.08 -5.49
N ASP A 82 -9.25 -8.20 -5.26
CA ASP A 82 -9.05 -7.00 -6.07
C ASP A 82 -7.60 -6.53 -6.00
N GLN A 83 -7.14 -5.84 -7.05
CA GLN A 83 -5.80 -5.26 -7.13
C GLN A 83 -5.84 -3.91 -7.83
N LEU A 84 -5.20 -2.91 -7.22
CA LEU A 84 -4.95 -1.62 -7.84
C LEU A 84 -3.43 -1.45 -7.93
N CYS A 85 -2.91 -1.23 -9.12
CA CYS A 85 -1.51 -0.86 -9.32
C CYS A 85 -1.42 0.21 -10.40
N THR A 86 -0.81 1.35 -10.08
CA THR A 86 -0.66 2.45 -11.02
C THR A 86 0.65 3.19 -10.81
N TYR A 87 1.21 3.71 -11.91
CA TYR A 87 2.22 4.75 -11.80
C TYR A 87 1.60 6.03 -11.24
N LEU A 88 2.42 6.81 -10.58
CA LEU A 88 2.08 8.12 -10.07
C LEU A 88 3.01 9.16 -10.70
N ARG A 89 2.47 10.33 -11.00
CA ARG A 89 3.26 11.48 -11.39
C ARG A 89 3.54 12.35 -10.16
N PRO A 90 4.78 12.33 -9.64
CA PRO A 90 5.18 13.23 -8.57
C PRO A 90 5.08 14.70 -8.99
N PRO A 91 4.95 15.65 -8.04
CA PRO A 91 5.12 17.07 -8.30
C PRO A 91 6.48 17.37 -8.95
N GLU A 92 6.57 18.42 -9.79
CA GLU A 92 7.79 18.77 -10.52
C GLU A 92 9.01 18.95 -9.62
N GLU A 93 8.86 19.50 -8.41
CA GLU A 93 9.93 19.67 -7.45
C GLU A 93 10.46 18.34 -6.87
N TYR A 94 9.72 17.23 -7.03
CA TYR A 94 10.09 15.89 -6.57
C TYR A 94 10.25 14.88 -7.71
N ILE A 95 10.21 15.30 -8.98
CA ILE A 95 10.24 14.42 -10.15
C ILE A 95 11.66 13.92 -10.52
N ARG A 96 12.68 14.26 -9.72
CA ARG A 96 14.04 13.75 -9.95
C ARG A 96 14.13 12.27 -9.59
N PHE A 97 14.44 11.43 -10.57
CA PHE A 97 14.57 9.99 -10.39
C PHE A 97 15.99 9.60 -9.94
N GLU A 98 16.13 9.21 -8.66
CA GLU A 98 17.38 8.71 -8.07
C GLU A 98 17.35 7.18 -7.92
N PHE A 99 16.17 6.56 -7.82
CA PHE A 99 15.98 5.15 -7.49
C PHE A 99 15.57 4.27 -8.68
N SER A 100 15.61 4.79 -9.92
CA SER A 100 15.32 3.99 -11.12
C SER A 100 16.14 2.71 -11.24
N HIS A 101 17.37 2.72 -10.70
CA HIS A 101 18.23 1.53 -10.69
C HIS A 101 17.73 0.43 -9.72
N ILE A 102 16.77 0.74 -8.84
CA ILE A 102 16.17 -0.20 -7.88
C ILE A 102 14.89 -0.78 -8.48
N HIS A 103 13.94 0.08 -8.86
CA HIS A 103 12.58 -0.32 -9.27
C HIS A 103 12.34 -0.26 -10.79
N GLY A 104 13.31 0.20 -11.58
CA GLY A 104 13.20 0.22 -13.04
C GLY A 104 12.25 1.28 -13.62
N ILE A 105 11.70 2.18 -12.81
CA ILE A 105 10.79 3.24 -13.27
C ILE A 105 11.59 4.50 -13.60
N TYR A 106 11.28 5.11 -14.74
CA TYR A 106 11.91 6.32 -15.24
C TYR A 106 10.88 7.43 -15.48
N ARG A 107 11.35 8.66 -15.64
CA ARG A 107 10.48 9.82 -15.87
C ARG A 107 9.51 9.60 -17.04
N GLY A 108 9.97 8.99 -18.14
CA GLY A 108 9.13 8.72 -19.30
C GLY A 108 7.97 7.77 -19.04
N ASP A 109 8.07 6.90 -18.02
CA ASP A 109 7.01 5.95 -17.70
C ASP A 109 5.81 6.60 -17.01
N ILE A 110 6.03 7.76 -16.38
CA ILE A 110 5.03 8.45 -15.55
C ILE A 110 4.47 9.72 -16.18
N GLU A 111 4.84 10.07 -17.42
CA GLU A 111 4.41 11.33 -18.05
C GLU A 111 2.89 11.49 -18.11
N ASP A 112 2.19 10.41 -18.46
CA ASP A 112 0.73 10.36 -18.54
C ASP A 112 0.09 9.76 -17.27
N ALA A 113 0.88 9.54 -16.21
CA ALA A 113 0.36 8.96 -14.99
C ALA A 113 -0.46 9.99 -14.18
N PRO A 114 -1.50 9.53 -13.44
CA PRO A 114 -2.24 10.39 -12.55
C PRO A 114 -1.37 10.89 -11.40
N SER A 115 -1.71 12.03 -10.82
CA SER A 115 -1.21 12.44 -9.53
C SER A 115 -1.93 11.67 -8.41
N TRP A 116 -1.40 11.75 -7.18
CA TRP A 116 -2.10 11.20 -6.02
C TRP A 116 -3.49 11.80 -5.80
N PHE A 117 -3.64 13.10 -6.11
CA PHE A 117 -4.92 13.78 -6.00
C PHE A 117 -5.99 13.17 -6.92
N ASP A 118 -5.58 12.79 -8.14
CA ASP A 118 -6.51 12.25 -9.15
C ASP A 118 -7.06 10.87 -8.77
N ILE A 119 -6.32 10.09 -7.96
CA ILE A 119 -6.71 8.74 -7.54
C ILE A 119 -7.15 8.66 -6.07
N ALA A 120 -7.15 9.77 -5.33
CA ALA A 120 -7.42 9.78 -3.89
C ALA A 120 -8.76 9.12 -3.53
N ASP A 121 -9.82 9.44 -4.25
CA ASP A 121 -11.15 8.85 -4.03
C ASP A 121 -11.18 7.35 -4.35
N GLU A 122 -10.42 6.90 -5.35
CA GLU A 122 -10.28 5.48 -5.68
C GLU A 122 -9.56 4.72 -4.57
N ILE A 123 -8.49 5.30 -4.03
CA ILE A 123 -7.75 4.74 -2.89
C ILE A 123 -8.66 4.57 -1.67
N VAL A 124 -9.45 5.60 -1.33
CA VAL A 124 -10.39 5.53 -0.20
C VAL A 124 -11.42 4.44 -0.39
N ARG A 125 -12.03 4.33 -1.59
CA ARG A 125 -12.99 3.27 -1.92
C ARG A 125 -12.35 1.89 -1.88
N PHE A 126 -11.12 1.77 -2.40
CA PHE A 126 -10.41 0.49 -2.42
C PHE A 126 -10.12 0.00 -1.00
N VAL A 127 -9.64 0.86 -0.11
CA VAL A 127 -9.35 0.50 1.29
C VAL A 127 -10.63 0.20 2.06
N GLY A 128 -11.70 1.00 1.90
CA GLY A 128 -13.03 0.73 2.46
C GLY A 128 -13.06 0.55 3.98
N GLY A 129 -12.08 1.06 4.75
CA GLY A 129 -11.98 0.88 6.20
C GLY A 129 -11.33 -0.44 6.65
N ALA A 130 -10.87 -1.28 5.72
CA ALA A 130 -10.12 -2.49 6.01
C ALA A 130 -8.76 -2.17 6.68
N PRO A 131 -8.19 -3.05 7.51
CA PRO A 131 -6.83 -2.90 8.00
C PRO A 131 -5.83 -2.99 6.85
N VAL A 132 -4.86 -2.08 6.82
CA VAL A 132 -3.82 -2.01 5.80
C VAL A 132 -2.51 -2.54 6.35
N TYR A 133 -1.80 -3.33 5.55
CA TYR A 133 -0.50 -3.89 5.88
C TYR A 133 0.54 -3.51 4.82
N ALA A 134 1.78 -3.27 5.27
CA ALA A 134 2.93 -3.11 4.40
C ALA A 134 4.14 -3.84 4.98
N HIS A 135 5.12 -4.19 4.14
CA HIS A 135 6.38 -4.74 4.64
C HIS A 135 7.37 -3.59 4.89
N ASN A 136 7.90 -3.48 6.13
CA ASN A 136 8.61 -2.26 6.58
C ASN A 136 7.71 -0.99 6.57
N ALA A 137 6.50 -1.13 7.01
CA ALA A 137 5.40 -0.16 6.95
C ALA A 137 5.73 1.28 7.41
N THR A 138 6.86 1.52 8.09
CA THR A 138 7.32 2.88 8.42
C THR A 138 7.63 3.69 7.17
N PHE A 139 8.14 3.05 6.13
CA PHE A 139 8.41 3.68 4.84
C PHE A 139 7.09 4.04 4.15
N ASP A 140 6.23 3.06 3.88
CA ASP A 140 4.95 3.27 3.18
C ASP A 140 4.04 4.26 3.91
N ALA A 141 3.99 4.18 5.24
CA ALA A 141 3.25 5.14 6.04
C ALA A 141 3.81 6.58 5.94
N SER A 142 5.12 6.73 5.78
CA SER A 142 5.72 8.05 5.58
C SER A 142 5.43 8.61 4.19
N VAL A 143 5.48 7.75 3.17
CA VAL A 143 5.12 8.08 1.80
C VAL A 143 3.66 8.51 1.72
N TRP A 144 2.74 7.68 2.20
CA TRP A 144 1.31 7.97 2.18
C TRP A 144 0.95 9.27 2.90
N ARG A 145 1.49 9.49 4.10
CA ARG A 145 1.29 10.77 4.82
C ARG A 145 1.92 11.96 4.10
N GLY A 146 3.04 11.74 3.40
CA GLY A 146 3.68 12.76 2.58
C GLY A 146 2.79 13.19 1.41
N LEU A 147 2.19 12.22 0.73
CA LEU A 147 1.22 12.43 -0.34
C LEU A 147 -0.02 13.19 0.18
N ASP A 148 -0.64 12.69 1.25
CA ASP A 148 -1.81 13.36 1.85
C ASP A 148 -1.52 14.79 2.31
N ARG A 149 -0.33 15.02 2.86
CA ARG A 149 0.09 16.37 3.27
C ARG A 149 0.27 17.30 2.07
N TYR A 150 0.89 16.82 1.00
CA TYR A 150 1.16 17.62 -0.18
C TYR A 150 -0.13 17.95 -0.94
N TYR A 151 -0.98 16.95 -1.15
CA TYR A 151 -2.21 17.07 -1.95
C TYR A 151 -3.45 17.42 -1.11
N PHE A 152 -3.34 17.52 0.21
CA PHE A 152 -4.46 17.80 1.13
C PHE A 152 -5.61 16.80 1.02
N THR A 153 -5.30 15.52 0.82
CA THR A 153 -6.29 14.47 0.54
C THR A 153 -6.85 13.81 1.81
N GLY A 154 -6.06 13.31 2.72
CA GLY A 154 -6.56 12.65 3.94
C GLY A 154 -7.01 11.20 3.74
N THR A 155 -6.35 10.49 2.83
CA THR A 155 -6.65 9.09 2.48
C THR A 155 -6.00 8.07 3.41
N TYR A 156 -5.11 8.50 4.32
CA TYR A 156 -4.35 7.61 5.20
C TYR A 156 -5.27 6.75 6.06
N PRO A 157 -5.12 5.40 6.03
CA PRO A 157 -6.02 4.50 6.73
C PRO A 157 -5.89 4.60 8.26
N GLU A 158 -7.00 4.35 8.98
CA GLU A 158 -7.00 4.35 10.45
C GLU A 158 -6.18 3.19 11.04
N GLN A 159 -6.11 2.06 10.35
CA GLN A 159 -5.44 0.84 10.77
C GLN A 159 -4.30 0.52 9.80
N PHE A 160 -3.06 0.71 10.22
CA PHE A 160 -1.87 0.46 9.40
C PHE A 160 -0.84 -0.37 10.19
N TYR A 161 -0.42 -1.52 9.64
CA TYR A 161 0.39 -2.51 10.32
C TYR A 161 1.61 -2.94 9.51
N CYS A 162 2.59 -3.58 10.18
CA CYS A 162 3.87 -3.93 9.58
C CYS A 162 4.10 -5.44 9.61
N THR A 163 4.09 -6.08 8.44
CA THR A 163 4.34 -7.52 8.31
C THR A 163 5.77 -7.89 8.71
N CYS A 164 6.78 -7.04 8.49
CA CYS A 164 8.14 -7.26 8.98
C CYS A 164 8.18 -7.36 10.52
N ARG A 165 7.47 -6.47 11.23
CA ARG A 165 7.40 -6.52 12.70
C ARG A 165 6.58 -7.70 13.20
N MET A 166 5.52 -8.06 12.48
CA MET A 166 4.77 -9.28 12.74
C MET A 166 5.65 -10.51 12.58
N ALA A 167 6.39 -10.61 11.47
CA ALA A 167 7.30 -11.73 11.21
C ALA A 167 8.40 -11.84 12.27
N ARG A 168 9.02 -10.75 12.70
CA ARG A 168 9.99 -10.76 13.81
C ARG A 168 9.43 -11.33 15.10
N ARG A 169 8.16 -11.11 15.37
CA ARG A 169 7.48 -11.61 16.56
C ARG A 169 7.01 -13.04 16.42
N LEU A 170 6.44 -13.39 15.27
CA LEU A 170 5.74 -14.66 15.04
C LEU A 170 6.65 -15.75 14.48
N LEU A 171 7.71 -15.35 13.75
CA LEU A 171 8.65 -16.23 13.04
C LEU A 171 10.10 -15.91 13.44
N PRO A 172 10.46 -15.90 14.74
CA PRO A 172 11.79 -15.47 15.20
C PRO A 172 12.93 -16.40 14.75
N HIS A 173 12.61 -17.57 14.21
CA HIS A 173 13.56 -18.57 13.72
C HIS A 173 14.09 -18.28 12.31
N LEU A 174 13.51 -17.31 11.57
CA LEU A 174 14.01 -16.95 10.26
C LEU A 174 15.37 -16.25 10.33
N ALA A 175 16.22 -16.49 9.34
CA ALA A 175 17.56 -15.92 9.27
C ALA A 175 17.55 -14.38 9.24
N ASP A 176 16.56 -13.80 8.55
CA ASP A 176 16.22 -12.39 8.57
C ASP A 176 14.71 -12.21 8.33
N HIS A 177 14.25 -10.96 8.36
CA HIS A 177 12.84 -10.63 8.17
C HIS A 177 12.65 -9.63 7.03
N ARG A 178 13.48 -9.72 5.99
CA ARG A 178 13.28 -9.01 4.72
C ARG A 178 12.12 -9.63 3.96
N LEU A 179 11.52 -8.85 3.08
CA LEU A 179 10.36 -9.32 2.31
C LEU A 179 10.61 -10.64 1.58
N PRO A 180 11.73 -10.82 0.83
CA PRO A 180 11.99 -12.09 0.14
C PRO A 180 12.04 -13.30 1.09
N THR A 181 12.73 -13.17 2.23
CA THR A 181 12.87 -14.28 3.20
C THR A 181 11.53 -14.67 3.81
N VAL A 182 10.72 -13.67 4.19
CA VAL A 182 9.41 -13.93 4.82
C VAL A 182 8.39 -14.43 3.78
N ALA A 183 8.43 -13.90 2.56
CA ALA A 183 7.56 -14.32 1.46
C ALA A 183 7.83 -15.78 1.08
N GLU A 184 9.10 -16.17 0.90
CA GLU A 184 9.46 -17.56 0.59
C GLU A 184 8.99 -18.53 1.68
N TYR A 185 9.10 -18.16 2.95
CA TYR A 185 8.60 -18.98 4.07
C TYR A 185 7.07 -19.08 4.08
N CYS A 186 6.37 -17.98 3.82
CA CYS A 186 4.91 -17.93 3.91
C CYS A 186 4.19 -18.44 2.66
N ALA A 187 4.81 -18.31 1.50
CA ALA A 187 4.28 -18.71 0.19
C ALA A 187 5.40 -19.34 -0.66
N PRO A 188 5.85 -20.55 -0.31
CA PRO A 188 6.94 -21.23 -1.05
C PRO A 188 6.60 -21.34 -2.53
N GLY A 189 7.55 -20.94 -3.39
CA GLY A 189 7.38 -20.96 -4.84
C GLY A 189 6.64 -19.75 -5.43
N PHE A 190 6.26 -18.77 -4.63
CA PHE A 190 5.82 -17.47 -5.15
C PHE A 190 6.99 -16.73 -5.80
N ALA A 191 6.84 -16.41 -7.09
CA ALA A 191 7.89 -15.75 -7.88
C ALA A 191 7.90 -14.24 -7.55
N LEU A 192 8.60 -13.85 -6.49
CA LEU A 192 8.73 -12.45 -6.07
C LEU A 192 9.65 -11.68 -7.03
N GLU A 193 9.12 -10.67 -7.67
CA GLU A 193 9.88 -9.65 -8.41
C GLU A 193 10.08 -8.44 -7.49
N HIS A 194 11.08 -8.52 -6.60
CA HIS A 194 11.33 -7.51 -5.57
C HIS A 194 11.64 -6.13 -6.17
N HIS A 195 11.14 -5.07 -5.52
CA HIS A 195 11.14 -3.68 -6.00
C HIS A 195 10.20 -3.42 -7.19
N ARG A 196 9.17 -4.21 -7.29
CA ARG A 196 7.98 -3.92 -8.08
C ARG A 196 6.80 -3.85 -7.13
N ALA A 197 6.15 -2.69 -7.04
CA ALA A 197 5.12 -2.46 -6.04
C ALA A 197 3.97 -3.48 -6.10
N ASP A 198 3.56 -3.93 -7.30
CA ASP A 198 2.54 -4.97 -7.49
C ASP A 198 2.95 -6.31 -6.88
N SER A 199 4.20 -6.74 -7.14
CA SER A 199 4.75 -7.99 -6.62
C SER A 199 5.00 -7.92 -5.11
N ASP A 200 5.52 -6.81 -4.60
CA ASP A 200 5.82 -6.62 -3.18
C ASP A 200 4.54 -6.51 -2.34
N ALA A 201 3.51 -5.82 -2.83
CA ALA A 201 2.19 -5.78 -2.20
C ALA A 201 1.53 -7.17 -2.18
N LEU A 202 1.63 -7.94 -3.26
CA LEU A 202 1.10 -9.30 -3.34
C LEU A 202 1.85 -10.26 -2.40
N ALA A 203 3.18 -10.17 -2.32
CA ALA A 203 3.97 -10.92 -1.33
C ALA A 203 3.53 -10.60 0.10
N CYS A 204 3.29 -9.31 0.39
CA CYS A 204 2.76 -8.88 1.67
C CYS A 204 1.38 -9.51 1.97
N ALA A 205 0.50 -9.62 0.97
CA ALA A 205 -0.81 -10.27 1.08
C ALA A 205 -0.67 -11.76 1.43
N HIS A 206 0.21 -12.47 0.75
CA HIS A 206 0.50 -13.88 1.06
C HIS A 206 1.03 -14.07 2.49
N ILE A 207 1.89 -13.17 2.95
CA ILE A 207 2.40 -13.20 4.33
C ILE A 207 1.24 -13.07 5.33
N VAL A 208 0.38 -12.06 5.18
CA VAL A 208 -0.76 -11.85 6.10
C VAL A 208 -1.70 -13.04 6.07
N ALA A 209 -2.11 -13.52 4.89
CA ALA A 209 -2.99 -14.66 4.74
C ALA A 209 -2.40 -15.95 5.38
N GLN A 210 -1.10 -16.20 5.23
CA GLN A 210 -0.45 -17.33 5.89
C GLN A 210 -0.42 -17.19 7.42
N LEU A 211 -0.14 -16.00 7.93
CA LEU A 211 -0.18 -15.75 9.37
C LEU A 211 -1.59 -15.89 9.95
N GLN A 212 -2.64 -15.51 9.21
CA GLN A 212 -4.04 -15.77 9.59
C GLN A 212 -4.35 -17.25 9.71
N ARG A 213 -3.86 -18.08 8.80
CA ARG A 213 -4.05 -19.56 8.85
C ARG A 213 -3.27 -20.23 9.97
N SER A 214 -2.19 -19.62 10.42
CA SER A 214 -1.27 -20.20 11.41
C SER A 214 -1.78 -20.02 12.85
N ARG A 215 -2.82 -20.75 13.23
CA ARG A 215 -3.56 -20.58 14.51
C ARG A 215 -2.68 -20.54 15.76
N GLY A 216 -1.61 -21.36 15.84
CA GLY A 216 -0.69 -21.37 16.98
C GLY A 216 0.07 -20.06 17.20
N LEU A 217 0.29 -19.28 16.14
CA LEU A 217 1.02 -18.01 16.21
C LEU A 217 0.15 -16.86 16.73
N HIS A 218 -1.17 -16.97 16.64
CA HIS A 218 -2.11 -15.91 17.08
C HIS A 218 -2.00 -15.61 18.57
N ALA A 219 -1.62 -16.62 19.38
CA ALA A 219 -1.45 -16.44 20.81
C ALA A 219 -0.30 -15.49 21.19
N LEU A 220 0.62 -15.24 20.26
CA LEU A 220 1.76 -14.34 20.44
C LEU A 220 1.42 -12.87 20.15
N LEU A 221 0.23 -12.60 19.61
CA LEU A 221 -0.26 -11.26 19.35
C LEU A 221 -0.95 -10.64 20.56
N PRO A 222 -1.00 -9.31 20.66
CA PRO A 222 -1.86 -8.65 21.65
C PRO A 222 -3.33 -9.07 21.51
N ALA A 223 -4.02 -9.08 22.64
CA ALA A 223 -5.46 -9.37 22.68
C ALA A 223 -6.27 -8.28 21.97
#